data_4fd2edfd73f850ffd608e481aba10624
#
_entry.id   4fd2edfd73f850ffd608e481aba10624
#
_cell.length_a   1.000
_cell.length_b   1.000
_cell.length_c   1.000
_cell.angle_alpha   90.00
_cell.angle_beta   90.00
_cell.angle_gamma   90.00
#
_symmetry.space_group_name_H-M   'P 1'
#
loop_
_entity.id
_entity.type
_entity.pdbx_description
1 polymer ?
#
loop_
_entity_poly.entity_id
_entity_poly.type
_entity_poly.pdbx_seq_one_letter_code
_entity_poly.pdbx_strand_id
1 'polypeptide(L)'
;GKIVGGSSAENAQIFLRGMPEDYDSWAQAGSDGWSHQDLLPFFCMNETDLDYGDKAYHGDAGPIRARRFKHAELNTEHRAFYAAARDAGYADCPDHNAPDTTGVGPLPLNNAEGIRWSTAIGYLNPARSRPNLTIQANTHVCRVLFDGKKATGLQVEQNGTPGGCAHLSATGPPCPAVQSPGRRLRLSC
;
A
#
# COMPACT_ATOMS: atom_id res chain seq x y z
N GLY A 1 12.82 -0.94 3.75
CA GLY A 1 13.99 -1.23 2.92
C GLY A 1 14.84 0.00 2.64
N LYS A 2 16.14 -0.17 2.53
CA LYS A 2 17.07 0.91 2.14
C LYS A 2 17.19 1.01 0.61
N ILE A 3 16.05 1.13 -0.05
CA ILE A 3 15.95 1.15 -1.51
C ILE A 3 14.83 2.09 -1.95
N VAL A 4 14.95 2.65 -3.16
CA VAL A 4 13.85 3.45 -3.76
C VAL A 4 12.62 2.56 -3.95
N GLY A 5 11.48 3.00 -3.42
CA GLY A 5 10.27 2.20 -3.29
C GLY A 5 10.04 1.63 -1.89
N GLY A 6 11.03 1.78 -0.99
CA GLY A 6 10.93 1.34 0.40
C GLY A 6 10.63 -0.15 0.53
N SER A 7 9.82 -0.54 1.50
CA SER A 7 9.46 -1.95 1.75
C SER A 7 8.69 -2.60 0.60
N SER A 8 8.02 -1.84 -0.26
CA SER A 8 7.34 -2.40 -1.44
C SER A 8 8.31 -3.00 -2.46
N ALA A 9 9.60 -2.61 -2.42
CA ALA A 9 10.63 -3.15 -3.28
C ALA A 9 11.25 -4.48 -2.76
N GLU A 10 10.92 -4.91 -1.54
CA GLU A 10 11.53 -6.11 -0.91
C GLU A 10 10.55 -7.03 -0.16
N ASN A 11 9.31 -6.59 0.10
CA ASN A 11 8.31 -7.37 0.82
C ASN A 11 7.86 -8.64 0.06
N ALA A 12 6.96 -9.42 0.65
CA ALA A 12 6.41 -10.65 0.06
C ALA A 12 5.43 -10.43 -1.10
N GLN A 13 5.22 -9.20 -1.56
CA GLN A 13 4.30 -8.81 -2.64
C GLN A 13 2.81 -9.04 -2.34
N ILE A 14 2.46 -9.47 -1.15
CA ILE A 14 1.06 -9.69 -0.77
C ILE A 14 0.32 -8.34 -0.79
N PHE A 15 -0.79 -8.28 -1.52
CA PHE A 15 -1.58 -7.09 -1.75
C PHE A 15 -2.99 -7.24 -1.16
N LEU A 16 -3.04 -7.59 0.12
CA LEU A 16 -4.27 -7.74 0.90
C LEU A 16 -4.73 -6.42 1.51
N ARG A 17 -6.03 -6.27 1.57
CA ARG A 17 -6.71 -5.26 2.38
C ARG A 17 -7.08 -5.83 3.74
N GLY A 18 -7.37 -4.95 4.72
CA GLY A 18 -8.07 -5.33 5.94
C GLY A 18 -9.52 -5.74 5.65
N MET A 19 -10.13 -6.40 6.59
CA MET A 19 -11.56 -6.73 6.52
C MET A 19 -12.39 -5.45 6.69
N PRO A 20 -13.62 -5.37 6.13
CA PRO A 20 -14.50 -4.22 6.31
C PRO A 20 -14.64 -3.79 7.78
N GLU A 21 -14.77 -4.78 8.67
CA GLU A 21 -14.95 -4.55 10.10
C GLU A 21 -13.74 -3.87 10.76
N ASP A 22 -12.53 -4.08 10.25
CA ASP A 22 -11.32 -3.43 10.77
C ASP A 22 -11.44 -1.91 10.60
N TYR A 23 -11.84 -1.45 9.41
CA TYR A 23 -12.00 -0.04 9.08
C TYR A 23 -13.22 0.57 9.77
N ASP A 24 -14.34 -0.14 9.77
CA ASP A 24 -15.57 0.30 10.43
C ASP A 24 -15.36 0.48 11.94
N SER A 25 -14.54 -0.38 12.56
CA SER A 25 -14.14 -0.21 13.95
C SER A 25 -13.34 1.08 14.21
N TRP A 26 -12.53 1.52 13.23
CA TRP A 26 -11.82 2.80 13.34
C TRP A 26 -12.76 4.00 13.26
N ALA A 27 -13.73 3.94 12.36
CA ALA A 27 -14.77 4.97 12.26
C ALA A 27 -15.58 5.05 13.57
N GLN A 28 -16.00 3.91 14.11
CA GLN A 28 -16.70 3.83 15.39
C GLN A 28 -15.86 4.36 16.56
N ALA A 29 -14.54 4.21 16.50
CA ALA A 29 -13.60 4.77 17.48
C ALA A 29 -13.37 6.28 17.33
N GLY A 30 -14.09 6.96 16.41
CA GLY A 30 -14.04 8.41 16.21
C GLY A 30 -13.06 8.84 15.11
N SER A 31 -12.69 7.96 14.18
CA SER A 31 -11.92 8.30 12.99
C SER A 31 -12.88 8.51 11.82
N ASP A 32 -13.53 9.68 11.77
CA ASP A 32 -14.48 10.01 10.70
C ASP A 32 -13.83 9.91 9.31
N GLY A 33 -14.52 9.35 8.33
CA GLY A 33 -14.02 9.15 6.98
C GLY A 33 -13.06 7.94 6.83
N TRP A 34 -13.01 7.05 7.83
CA TRP A 34 -12.18 5.85 7.82
C TRP A 34 -12.99 4.55 7.82
N SER A 35 -14.29 4.60 7.56
CA SER A 35 -15.07 3.39 7.34
C SER A 35 -14.61 2.66 6.06
N HIS A 36 -14.91 1.37 5.98
CA HIS A 36 -14.61 0.61 4.75
C HIS A 36 -15.21 1.28 3.50
N GLN A 37 -16.44 1.78 3.61
CA GLN A 37 -17.11 2.46 2.50
C GLN A 37 -16.40 3.76 2.09
N ASP A 38 -15.87 4.53 3.05
CA ASP A 38 -15.10 5.75 2.77
C ASP A 38 -13.75 5.44 2.11
N LEU A 39 -13.12 4.32 2.49
CA LEU A 39 -11.78 3.94 2.00
C LEU A 39 -11.79 3.16 0.70
N LEU A 40 -12.88 2.46 0.37
CA LEU A 40 -12.99 1.61 -0.81
C LEU A 40 -12.63 2.34 -2.12
N PRO A 41 -13.07 3.58 -2.39
CA PRO A 41 -12.67 4.30 -3.60
C PRO A 41 -11.15 4.49 -3.72
N PHE A 42 -10.45 4.68 -2.59
CA PHE A 42 -8.99 4.82 -2.58
C PHE A 42 -8.27 3.49 -2.81
N PHE A 43 -8.81 2.38 -2.31
CA PHE A 43 -8.29 1.05 -2.64
C PHE A 43 -8.42 0.77 -4.13
N CYS A 44 -9.59 1.01 -4.72
CA CYS A 44 -9.82 0.86 -6.16
C CYS A 44 -8.89 1.78 -6.98
N MET A 45 -8.72 3.04 -6.56
CA MET A 45 -7.83 4.00 -7.24
C MET A 45 -6.35 3.56 -7.20
N ASN A 46 -5.93 2.80 -6.19
CA ASN A 46 -4.55 2.37 -6.00
C ASN A 46 -4.15 1.19 -6.87
N GLU A 47 -5.11 0.40 -7.38
CA GLU A 47 -4.82 -0.88 -8.02
C GLU A 47 -5.34 -0.98 -9.45
N THR A 48 -4.68 -1.83 -10.22
CA THR A 48 -5.23 -2.51 -11.38
C THR A 48 -5.27 -4.00 -11.03
N ASP A 49 -6.44 -4.51 -10.65
CA ASP A 49 -6.62 -5.94 -10.41
C ASP A 49 -6.85 -6.66 -11.75
N LEU A 50 -5.95 -7.55 -12.13
CA LEU A 50 -5.97 -8.23 -13.42
C LEU A 50 -6.96 -9.40 -13.49
N ASP A 51 -7.48 -9.82 -12.34
CA ASP A 51 -8.39 -10.96 -12.25
C ASP A 51 -9.85 -10.50 -12.02
N TYR A 52 -10.04 -9.44 -11.23
CA TYR A 52 -11.35 -8.99 -10.75
C TYR A 52 -11.59 -7.48 -10.89
N GLY A 53 -10.83 -6.80 -11.76
CA GLY A 53 -10.98 -5.36 -12.00
C GLY A 53 -12.38 -4.93 -12.48
N ASP A 54 -13.21 -5.88 -12.92
CA ASP A 54 -14.63 -5.66 -13.29
C ASP A 54 -15.58 -5.57 -12.08
N LYS A 55 -15.11 -5.91 -10.87
CA LYS A 55 -15.93 -5.89 -9.65
C LYS A 55 -15.95 -4.50 -9.02
N ALA A 56 -17.07 -4.11 -8.45
CA ALA A 56 -17.27 -2.80 -7.84
C ALA A 56 -16.32 -2.51 -6.66
N TYR A 57 -15.75 -3.55 -6.06
CA TYR A 57 -14.79 -3.43 -4.96
C TYR A 57 -13.34 -3.57 -5.41
N HIS A 58 -13.07 -3.59 -6.73
CA HIS A 58 -11.74 -3.58 -7.32
C HIS A 58 -11.52 -2.40 -8.24
N GLY A 59 -10.25 -2.08 -8.52
CA GLY A 59 -9.84 -1.08 -9.51
C GLY A 59 -9.24 -1.74 -10.75
N ASP A 60 -9.38 -1.08 -11.89
CA ASP A 60 -8.90 -1.53 -13.20
C ASP A 60 -7.88 -0.57 -13.86
N ALA A 61 -7.60 0.57 -13.21
CA ALA A 61 -6.78 1.64 -13.79
C ALA A 61 -5.75 2.25 -12.82
N GLY A 62 -5.58 1.67 -11.64
CA GLY A 62 -4.61 2.17 -10.66
C GLY A 62 -3.17 1.76 -10.96
N PRO A 63 -2.20 2.40 -10.30
CA PRO A 63 -0.77 2.26 -10.62
C PRO A 63 -0.15 0.93 -10.17
N ILE A 64 -0.76 0.21 -9.25
CA ILE A 64 -0.23 -1.06 -8.74
C ILE A 64 -0.98 -2.21 -9.39
N ARG A 65 -0.29 -3.00 -10.18
CA ARG A 65 -0.88 -4.16 -10.87
C ARG A 65 -0.83 -5.38 -9.98
N ALA A 66 -2.00 -5.90 -9.63
CA ALA A 66 -2.17 -7.08 -8.79
C ALA A 66 -2.74 -8.25 -9.60
N ARG A 67 -2.31 -9.46 -9.26
CA ARG A 67 -2.84 -10.71 -9.83
C ARG A 67 -2.83 -11.82 -8.80
N ARG A 68 -3.51 -12.92 -9.13
CA ARG A 68 -3.46 -14.16 -8.37
C ARG A 68 -2.86 -15.27 -9.21
N PHE A 69 -2.07 -16.16 -8.58
CA PHE A 69 -1.64 -17.38 -9.26
C PHE A 69 -2.85 -18.27 -9.55
N LYS A 70 -2.97 -18.72 -10.80
CA LYS A 70 -3.99 -19.69 -11.17
C LYS A 70 -3.64 -21.07 -10.60
N HIS A 71 -4.63 -21.91 -10.35
CA HIS A 71 -4.40 -23.24 -9.77
C HIS A 71 -3.36 -24.06 -10.57
N ALA A 72 -3.34 -23.92 -11.90
CA ALA A 72 -2.36 -24.59 -12.76
C ALA A 72 -0.92 -24.09 -12.56
N GLU A 73 -0.73 -22.87 -12.07
CA GLU A 73 0.59 -22.27 -11.80
C GLU A 73 1.14 -22.66 -10.41
N LEU A 74 0.29 -23.22 -9.54
CA LEU A 74 0.70 -23.62 -8.20
C LEU A 74 1.66 -24.82 -8.27
N ASN A 75 2.69 -24.80 -7.41
CA ASN A 75 3.55 -25.96 -7.22
C ASN A 75 2.82 -27.12 -6.49
N THR A 76 3.45 -28.25 -6.40
CA THR A 76 2.86 -29.47 -5.82
C THR A 76 2.45 -29.27 -4.36
N GLU A 77 3.27 -28.60 -3.58
CA GLU A 77 3.05 -28.34 -2.15
C GLU A 77 1.85 -27.44 -1.93
N HIS A 78 1.74 -26.36 -2.71
CA HIS A 78 0.58 -25.44 -2.61
C HIS A 78 -0.71 -26.12 -3.05
N ARG A 79 -0.69 -26.98 -4.08
CA ARG A 79 -1.85 -27.78 -4.48
C ARG A 79 -2.27 -28.76 -3.40
N ALA A 80 -1.30 -29.44 -2.79
CA ALA A 80 -1.57 -30.38 -1.70
C ALA A 80 -2.14 -29.67 -0.47
N PHE A 81 -1.60 -28.50 -0.08
CA PHE A 81 -2.14 -27.69 0.99
C PHE A 81 -3.58 -27.23 0.69
N TYR A 82 -3.83 -26.74 -0.52
CA TYR A 82 -5.16 -26.31 -0.93
C TYR A 82 -6.16 -27.47 -0.84
N ALA A 83 -5.82 -28.65 -1.38
CA ALA A 83 -6.66 -29.82 -1.33
C ALA A 83 -6.96 -30.25 0.13
N ALA A 84 -5.94 -30.31 0.98
CA ALA A 84 -6.09 -30.67 2.39
C ALA A 84 -7.00 -29.68 3.15
N ALA A 85 -6.89 -28.39 2.86
CA ALA A 85 -7.75 -27.37 3.47
C ALA A 85 -9.21 -27.54 2.99
N ARG A 86 -9.43 -27.82 1.70
CA ARG A 86 -10.78 -28.10 1.16
C ARG A 86 -11.39 -29.37 1.78
N ASP A 87 -10.60 -30.42 1.94
CA ASP A 87 -11.01 -31.68 2.59
C ASP A 87 -11.34 -31.48 4.07
N ALA A 88 -10.67 -30.54 4.73
CA ALA A 88 -10.94 -30.12 6.12
C ALA A 88 -12.19 -29.22 6.24
N GLY A 89 -12.88 -28.90 5.14
CA GLY A 89 -14.13 -28.15 5.13
C GLY A 89 -13.99 -26.63 5.00
N TYR A 90 -12.77 -26.09 4.76
CA TYR A 90 -12.62 -24.67 4.46
C TYR A 90 -13.24 -24.34 3.10
N ALA A 91 -13.95 -23.22 3.02
CA ALA A 91 -14.54 -22.74 1.77
C ALA A 91 -13.46 -22.38 0.74
N ASP A 92 -13.79 -22.47 -0.55
CA ASP A 92 -12.95 -21.85 -1.59
C ASP A 92 -13.05 -20.32 -1.51
N CYS A 93 -11.90 -19.67 -1.50
CA CYS A 93 -11.82 -18.21 -1.49
C CYS A 93 -10.95 -17.75 -2.67
N PRO A 94 -11.55 -17.58 -3.86
CA PRO A 94 -10.81 -17.19 -5.04
C PRO A 94 -10.30 -15.74 -4.97
N ASP A 95 -10.89 -14.92 -4.10
CA ASP A 95 -10.51 -13.53 -3.89
C ASP A 95 -10.59 -13.14 -2.41
N HIS A 96 -9.43 -12.99 -1.78
CA HIS A 96 -9.32 -12.57 -0.38
C HIS A 96 -9.56 -11.07 -0.15
N ASN A 97 -9.69 -10.27 -1.21
CA ASN A 97 -10.05 -8.84 -1.11
C ASN A 97 -11.55 -8.60 -1.33
N ALA A 98 -12.32 -9.63 -1.69
CA ALA A 98 -13.76 -9.51 -1.77
C ALA A 98 -14.35 -9.34 -0.35
N PRO A 99 -15.35 -8.46 -0.17
CA PRO A 99 -16.07 -8.35 1.10
C PRO A 99 -16.70 -9.69 1.50
N ASP A 100 -16.73 -9.96 2.79
CA ASP A 100 -17.43 -11.12 3.38
C ASP A 100 -16.93 -12.50 2.93
N THR A 101 -15.69 -12.61 2.41
CA THR A 101 -15.12 -13.90 1.99
C THR A 101 -14.05 -14.38 2.95
N THR A 102 -14.15 -15.66 3.32
CA THR A 102 -13.13 -16.38 4.09
C THR A 102 -12.92 -17.76 3.49
N GLY A 103 -11.72 -18.32 3.65
CA GLY A 103 -11.45 -19.66 3.15
C GLY A 103 -10.00 -19.84 2.73
N VAL A 104 -9.79 -20.82 1.84
CA VAL A 104 -8.49 -21.13 1.24
C VAL A 104 -8.49 -20.76 -0.24
N GLY A 105 -7.47 -20.02 -0.66
CA GLY A 105 -7.35 -19.57 -2.05
C GLY A 105 -6.06 -18.82 -2.33
N PRO A 106 -5.84 -18.39 -3.57
CA PRO A 106 -4.65 -17.66 -3.94
C PRO A 106 -4.68 -16.23 -3.38
N LEU A 107 -3.57 -15.81 -2.77
CA LEU A 107 -3.41 -14.43 -2.34
C LEU A 107 -3.24 -13.49 -3.55
N PRO A 108 -3.80 -12.28 -3.51
CA PRO A 108 -3.46 -11.24 -4.48
C PRO A 108 -2.02 -10.79 -4.26
N LEU A 109 -1.26 -10.69 -5.34
CA LEU A 109 0.14 -10.30 -5.33
C LEU A 109 0.39 -9.17 -6.33
N ASN A 110 1.18 -8.17 -5.93
CA ASN A 110 1.59 -7.09 -6.83
C ASN A 110 2.78 -7.50 -7.71
N ASN A 111 2.62 -8.62 -8.43
CA ASN A 111 3.67 -9.19 -9.28
C ASN A 111 3.21 -9.55 -10.70
N ALA A 112 2.39 -8.71 -11.30
CA ALA A 112 1.98 -8.89 -12.68
C ALA A 112 3.19 -9.11 -13.61
N GLU A 113 3.10 -10.12 -14.49
CA GLU A 113 4.14 -10.47 -15.47
C GLU A 113 5.50 -10.83 -14.82
N GLY A 114 5.49 -11.30 -13.57
CA GLY A 114 6.71 -11.58 -12.81
C GLY A 114 7.47 -10.34 -12.32
N ILE A 115 6.91 -9.15 -12.52
CA ILE A 115 7.49 -7.88 -12.10
C ILE A 115 6.89 -7.49 -10.74
N ARG A 116 7.76 -7.20 -9.77
CA ARG A 116 7.35 -6.59 -8.50
C ARG A 116 6.88 -5.16 -8.73
N TRP A 117 5.58 -4.92 -8.75
CA TRP A 117 4.98 -3.60 -8.88
C TRP A 117 5.12 -2.80 -7.58
N SER A 118 6.36 -2.37 -7.30
CA SER A 118 6.66 -1.51 -6.15
C SER A 118 6.15 -0.08 -6.36
N THR A 119 6.11 0.71 -5.31
CA THR A 119 5.78 2.14 -5.39
C THR A 119 6.78 2.91 -6.27
N ALA A 120 8.02 2.42 -6.41
CA ALA A 120 8.98 2.99 -7.36
C ALA A 120 8.49 2.85 -8.80
N ILE A 121 7.95 1.69 -9.17
CA ILE A 121 7.43 1.43 -10.52
C ILE A 121 6.07 2.11 -10.72
N GLY A 122 5.14 1.90 -9.80
CA GLY A 122 3.77 2.39 -9.96
C GLY A 122 3.63 3.91 -9.81
N TYR A 123 4.40 4.53 -8.94
CA TYR A 123 4.25 5.95 -8.61
C TYR A 123 5.43 6.82 -9.01
N LEU A 124 6.66 6.44 -8.65
CA LEU A 124 7.81 7.31 -8.86
C LEU A 124 8.22 7.36 -10.34
N ASN A 125 8.27 6.23 -11.03
CA ASN A 125 8.69 6.23 -12.42
C ASN A 125 7.81 7.10 -13.33
N PRO A 126 6.46 7.03 -13.27
CA PRO A 126 5.60 7.92 -14.03
C PRO A 126 5.74 9.40 -13.64
N ALA A 127 6.15 9.68 -12.40
CA ALA A 127 6.25 11.04 -11.88
C ALA A 127 7.65 11.67 -12.04
N ARG A 128 8.69 10.92 -12.46
CA ARG A 128 10.09 11.38 -12.50
C ARG A 128 10.33 12.64 -13.32
N SER A 129 9.54 12.85 -14.36
CA SER A 129 9.65 14.03 -15.23
C SER A 129 8.96 15.28 -14.68
N ARG A 130 8.26 15.17 -13.55
CA ARG A 130 7.55 16.32 -12.94
C ARG A 130 8.56 17.32 -12.37
N PRO A 131 8.49 18.63 -12.72
CA PRO A 131 9.45 19.62 -12.26
C PRO A 131 9.37 19.90 -10.75
N ASN A 132 8.27 19.53 -10.11
CA ASN A 132 8.05 19.68 -8.67
C ASN A 132 8.41 18.41 -7.86
N LEU A 133 9.03 17.39 -8.48
CA LEU A 133 9.47 16.17 -7.82
C LEU A 133 11.00 16.11 -7.79
N THR A 134 11.58 16.07 -6.59
CA THR A 134 13.01 15.79 -6.38
C THR A 134 13.15 14.49 -5.60
N ILE A 135 13.92 13.53 -6.15
CA ILE A 135 14.25 12.27 -5.48
C ILE A 135 15.69 12.32 -5.02
N GLN A 136 15.91 12.33 -3.72
CA GLN A 136 17.23 12.30 -3.10
C GLN A 136 17.56 10.90 -2.62
N ALA A 137 18.39 10.18 -3.35
CA ALA A 137 18.93 8.89 -2.94
C ALA A 137 20.06 9.03 -1.91
N ASN A 138 20.42 7.94 -1.23
CA ASN A 138 21.48 7.89 -0.21
C ASN A 138 21.32 8.94 0.90
N THR A 139 20.07 9.25 1.23
CA THR A 139 19.71 10.27 2.22
C THR A 139 18.86 9.63 3.31
N HIS A 140 19.42 9.50 4.50
CA HIS A 140 18.74 8.96 5.66
C HIS A 140 18.03 10.07 6.43
N VAL A 141 16.73 9.90 6.69
CA VAL A 141 15.95 10.84 7.51
C VAL A 141 16.14 10.49 8.98
N CYS A 142 16.76 11.41 9.74
CA CYS A 142 17.01 11.24 11.16
C CYS A 142 15.79 11.63 11.99
N ARG A 143 15.15 12.75 11.65
CA ARG A 143 13.94 13.23 12.32
C ARG A 143 13.17 14.26 11.50
N VAL A 144 11.87 14.45 11.85
CA VAL A 144 11.04 15.56 11.36
C VAL A 144 11.26 16.78 12.24
N LEU A 145 11.43 17.94 11.64
CA LEU A 145 11.59 19.23 12.32
C LEU A 145 10.22 19.91 12.44
N PHE A 146 9.94 20.47 13.60
CA PHE A 146 8.70 21.16 13.89
C PHE A 146 8.94 22.59 14.37
N ASP A 147 8.04 23.48 13.98
CA ASP A 147 7.81 24.77 14.60
C ASP A 147 6.43 24.73 15.26
N GLY A 148 6.40 24.65 16.56
CA GLY A 148 5.17 24.34 17.31
C GLY A 148 4.58 22.98 16.88
N LYS A 149 3.38 23.01 16.26
CA LYS A 149 2.69 21.83 15.75
C LYS A 149 2.87 21.64 14.23
N LYS A 150 3.54 22.54 13.54
CA LYS A 150 3.73 22.50 12.09
C LYS A 150 5.04 21.82 11.74
N ALA A 151 5.01 20.80 10.90
CA ALA A 151 6.22 20.21 10.33
C ALA A 151 6.84 21.19 9.33
N THR A 152 8.13 21.53 9.51
CA THR A 152 8.84 22.54 8.70
C THR A 152 9.96 21.94 7.86
N GLY A 153 10.42 20.73 8.18
CA GLY A 153 11.50 20.11 7.44
C GLY A 153 11.90 18.75 7.98
N LEU A 154 12.97 18.24 7.43
CA LEU A 154 13.60 16.98 7.82
C LEU A 154 15.07 17.23 8.16
N GLN A 155 15.55 16.63 9.24
CA GLN A 155 16.98 16.48 9.44
C GLN A 155 17.44 15.21 8.75
N VAL A 156 18.43 15.33 7.87
CA VAL A 156 18.91 14.23 7.05
C VAL A 156 20.42 14.02 7.21
N GLU A 157 20.85 12.79 6.96
CA GLU A 157 22.24 12.40 6.81
C GLU A 157 22.45 11.92 5.38
N GLN A 158 23.44 12.44 4.69
CA GLN A 158 23.73 12.06 3.31
C GLN A 158 25.13 11.45 3.22
N ASN A 159 25.24 10.27 2.64
CA ASN A 159 26.51 9.52 2.49
C ASN A 159 27.28 9.35 3.81
N GLY A 160 26.57 9.17 4.95
CA GLY A 160 27.19 9.01 6.27
C GLY A 160 27.71 10.29 6.90
N THR A 161 27.47 11.45 6.28
CA THR A 161 27.82 12.75 6.83
C THR A 161 26.56 13.46 7.34
N PRO A 162 26.52 13.89 8.62
CA PRO A 162 25.41 14.72 9.09
C PRO A 162 25.36 16.00 8.25
N GLY A 163 24.33 16.15 7.48
CA GLY A 163 24.18 17.26 6.55
C GLY A 163 22.78 17.83 6.60
N GLY A 164 22.69 19.11 6.54
CA GLY A 164 21.59 19.99 6.20
C GLY A 164 20.16 19.63 6.56
N CYS A 165 19.34 20.66 6.72
CA CYS A 165 17.88 20.55 6.78
C CYS A 165 17.32 20.53 5.36
N ALA A 166 16.64 19.47 4.96
CA ALA A 166 15.79 19.51 3.78
C ALA A 166 14.46 20.19 4.17
N HIS A 167 14.16 21.32 3.53
CA HIS A 167 12.89 22.01 3.77
C HIS A 167 11.74 21.24 3.10
N LEU A 168 10.66 20.99 3.85
CA LEU A 168 9.40 20.52 3.28
C LEU A 168 8.73 21.72 2.62
N SER A 169 8.87 21.90 1.33
CA SER A 169 8.11 22.90 0.58
C SER A 169 6.77 22.28 0.18
N ALA A 170 5.74 22.51 0.98
CA ALA A 170 4.37 22.15 0.64
C ALA A 170 3.80 23.22 -0.33
N THR A 171 4.16 23.17 -1.59
CA THR A 171 3.55 23.99 -2.66
C THR A 171 2.58 23.15 -3.54
N GLY A 172 1.88 22.19 -2.94
CA GLY A 172 0.76 21.50 -3.55
C GLY A 172 -0.56 21.96 -2.93
N PRO A 173 -1.70 21.83 -3.63
CA PRO A 173 -2.99 21.97 -2.96
C PRO A 173 -2.99 21.02 -1.76
N PRO A 174 -3.49 21.43 -0.60
CA PRO A 174 -3.56 20.55 0.55
C PRO A 174 -4.33 19.30 0.09
N CYS A 175 -3.72 18.14 0.28
CA CYS A 175 -4.50 16.90 0.30
C CYS A 175 -5.69 17.22 1.21
N PRO A 176 -6.94 16.93 0.83
CA PRO A 176 -8.10 17.21 1.68
C PRO A 176 -7.76 16.63 3.04
N ALA A 177 -7.49 17.53 3.96
CA ALA A 177 -6.93 17.18 5.23
C ALA A 177 -7.97 16.35 5.97
N VAL A 178 -7.62 15.12 6.27
CA VAL A 178 -8.17 14.47 7.45
C VAL A 178 -7.75 15.36 8.62
N GLN A 179 -8.61 16.29 8.98
CA GLN A 179 -8.47 17.09 10.19
C GLN A 179 -8.80 16.17 11.37
N SER A 180 -7.79 15.46 11.83
CA SER A 180 -7.89 14.73 13.09
C SER A 180 -7.37 15.63 14.21
N PRO A 181 -8.22 16.05 15.17
CA PRO A 181 -7.71 16.73 16.34
C PRO A 181 -6.97 15.73 17.21
N GLY A 182 -5.67 15.86 17.27
CA GLY A 182 -4.90 15.44 18.44
C GLY A 182 -4.22 14.08 18.44
N ARG A 183 -3.77 13.50 17.31
CA ARG A 183 -2.89 12.31 17.36
C ARG A 183 -1.56 12.51 16.62
N ARG A 184 -0.48 12.06 17.30
CA ARG A 184 0.88 12.06 16.78
C ARG A 184 0.98 11.09 15.58
N LEU A 185 1.30 11.60 14.40
CA LEU A 185 1.74 10.77 13.28
C LEU A 185 3.04 10.05 13.67
N ARG A 186 3.00 8.73 13.72
CA ARG A 186 4.21 7.91 13.64
C ARG A 186 4.43 7.58 12.16
N LEU A 187 5.39 8.25 11.55
CA LEU A 187 5.92 7.83 10.25
C LEU A 187 6.99 6.76 10.55
N SER A 188 6.68 5.51 10.24
CA SER A 188 7.68 4.46 10.12
C SER A 188 8.06 4.35 8.63
N CYS A 189 9.30 4.72 8.32
CA CYS A 189 9.95 4.39 7.05
C CYS A 189 10.46 2.96 7.06
#